data_2e5004efb2bf7215e1d6060b5ce7358a
#
_entry.id   2e5004efb2bf7215e1d6060b5ce7358a
#
_cell.length_a   1.000
_cell.length_b   1.000
_cell.length_c   1.000
_cell.angle_alpha   90.00
_cell.angle_beta   90.00
_cell.angle_gamma   90.00
#
_symmetry.space_group_name_H-M   'P 1'
#
loop_
_entity.id
_entity.type
_entity.pdbx_description
1 polymer ?
#
loop_
_entity_poly.entity_id
_entity_poly.type
_entity_poly.pdbx_seq_one_letter_code
_entity_poly.pdbx_strand_id
1 'polypeptide(L)'
;ETGLSKLINTPFSRFSDYFIAVAKSRSLRKAADQLFISVSAVHRQIALAEEELGIDLFERLPNGLKLTLAGEMLYADILKWQKEFQQTCIRFDEIQGLKRGSIEFGLISALSEGFVMQSLQHMYAQYPWINFNIRVADSEVIARKIIDTELDFGLILNPKAHHQLEVLHFLELPLGFVMSKQHPLAEAERIYFSDTLDDNHFIAAEPLIIHDYVQAMYKHHKFIPARKTESN
;
A
#
# COMPACT_ATOMS: atom_id res chain seq x y z
N GLU A 1 -16.91 -18.67 -2.36
CA GLU A 1 -17.50 -17.50 -1.64
C GLU A 1 -18.41 -18.01 -0.55
N THR A 2 -17.85 -18.28 0.59
CA THR A 2 -18.61 -18.77 1.75
C THR A 2 -19.10 -17.56 2.56
N GLY A 3 -20.42 -17.50 2.71
CA GLY A 3 -21.21 -16.40 3.26
C GLY A 3 -20.98 -15.99 4.73
N LEU A 4 -19.86 -16.29 5.33
CA LEU A 4 -19.51 -15.87 6.70
C LEU A 4 -18.89 -14.47 6.76
N SER A 5 -18.26 -13.98 5.68
CA SER A 5 -17.73 -12.62 5.66
C SER A 5 -18.80 -11.53 5.58
N LYS A 6 -20.05 -11.90 5.28
CA LYS A 6 -21.20 -10.97 5.19
C LYS A 6 -22.03 -10.86 6.46
N LEU A 7 -21.79 -11.68 7.49
CA LEU A 7 -22.68 -11.77 8.66
C LEU A 7 -22.06 -11.26 9.97
N ILE A 8 -20.78 -10.93 9.98
CA ILE A 8 -20.21 -10.24 11.13
C ILE A 8 -20.31 -8.74 10.87
N ASN A 9 -21.52 -8.20 11.09
CA ASN A 9 -21.63 -6.77 11.43
C ASN A 9 -20.65 -6.57 12.59
N THR A 10 -19.58 -5.77 12.35
CA THR A 10 -18.71 -5.36 13.43
C THR A 10 -19.59 -4.96 14.61
N PRO A 11 -19.27 -5.31 15.86
CA PRO A 11 -20.02 -4.85 17.02
C PRO A 11 -19.99 -3.31 17.16
N PHE A 12 -19.23 -2.67 16.29
CA PHE A 12 -19.15 -1.23 16.11
C PHE A 12 -20.35 -0.77 15.29
N SER A 13 -20.98 0.28 15.77
CA SER A 13 -22.21 0.85 15.23
C SER A 13 -22.13 1.09 13.71
N ARG A 14 -23.27 1.09 13.04
CA ARG A 14 -23.40 1.47 11.61
C ARG A 14 -22.71 2.80 11.28
N PHE A 15 -22.50 3.64 12.28
CA PHE A 15 -21.75 4.89 12.19
C PHE A 15 -20.33 4.67 11.65
N SER A 16 -19.58 3.67 12.12
CA SER A 16 -18.20 3.45 11.66
C SER A 16 -18.13 3.16 10.17
N ASP A 17 -19.08 2.40 9.63
CA ASP A 17 -19.14 2.09 8.19
C ASP A 17 -19.46 3.35 7.38
N TYR A 18 -20.38 4.17 7.87
CA TYR A 18 -20.76 5.43 7.21
C TYR A 18 -19.62 6.44 7.28
N PHE A 19 -18.99 6.57 8.42
CA PHE A 19 -17.87 7.46 8.63
C PHE A 19 -16.69 7.12 7.72
N ILE A 20 -16.29 5.85 7.65
CA ILE A 20 -15.22 5.38 6.76
C ILE A 20 -15.57 5.63 5.28
N ALA A 21 -16.79 5.32 4.86
CA ALA A 21 -17.20 5.53 3.49
C ALA A 21 -17.16 7.01 3.08
N VAL A 22 -17.58 7.92 3.98
CA VAL A 22 -17.51 9.37 3.76
C VAL A 22 -16.06 9.85 3.74
N ALA A 23 -15.22 9.38 4.65
CA ALA A 23 -13.81 9.73 4.71
C ALA A 23 -13.06 9.32 3.42
N LYS A 24 -13.28 8.11 2.94
CA LYS A 24 -12.66 7.59 1.70
C LYS A 24 -13.17 8.31 0.44
N SER A 25 -14.46 8.52 0.32
CA SER A 25 -15.08 9.11 -0.87
C SER A 25 -15.04 10.65 -0.89
N ARG A 26 -14.83 11.30 0.26
CA ARG A 26 -14.91 12.75 0.50
C ARG A 26 -16.27 13.34 0.07
N SER A 27 -17.32 12.54 0.06
CA SER A 27 -18.64 12.92 -0.43
C SER A 27 -19.74 12.06 0.19
N LEU A 28 -20.71 12.71 0.82
CA LEU A 28 -21.89 12.03 1.38
C LEU A 28 -22.65 11.25 0.30
N ARG A 29 -22.77 11.81 -0.91
CA ARG A 29 -23.47 11.16 -2.01
C ARG A 29 -22.77 9.89 -2.47
N LYS A 30 -21.46 9.97 -2.74
CA LYS A 30 -20.67 8.79 -3.14
C LYS A 30 -20.66 7.71 -2.06
N ALA A 31 -20.55 8.10 -0.78
CA ALA A 31 -20.65 7.17 0.34
C ALA A 31 -22.01 6.48 0.40
N ALA A 32 -23.11 7.24 0.23
CA ALA A 32 -24.47 6.71 0.20
C ALA A 32 -24.68 5.73 -0.95
N ASP A 33 -24.18 6.06 -2.15
CA ASP A 33 -24.22 5.19 -3.33
C ASP A 33 -23.45 3.88 -3.08
N GLN A 34 -22.24 3.94 -2.47
CA GLN A 34 -21.43 2.77 -2.12
C GLN A 34 -22.10 1.86 -1.09
N LEU A 35 -22.81 2.45 -0.14
CA LEU A 35 -23.47 1.73 0.95
C LEU A 35 -24.91 1.32 0.62
N PHE A 36 -25.44 1.69 -0.56
CA PHE A 36 -26.81 1.44 -1.01
C PHE A 36 -27.86 2.00 -0.05
N ILE A 37 -27.64 3.22 0.47
CA ILE A 37 -28.54 3.91 1.40
C ILE A 37 -28.80 5.35 0.96
N SER A 38 -29.73 6.04 1.64
CA SER A 38 -29.99 7.45 1.34
C SER A 38 -28.91 8.38 1.88
N VAL A 39 -28.64 9.47 1.16
CA VAL A 39 -27.70 10.53 1.59
C VAL A 39 -28.11 11.12 2.94
N SER A 40 -29.41 11.27 3.19
CA SER A 40 -29.94 11.77 4.46
C SER A 40 -29.66 10.84 5.63
N ALA A 41 -29.63 9.52 5.40
CA ALA A 41 -29.26 8.54 6.44
C ALA A 41 -27.80 8.66 6.82
N VAL A 42 -26.89 8.77 5.83
CA VAL A 42 -25.45 8.98 6.11
C VAL A 42 -25.23 10.29 6.85
N HIS A 43 -25.80 11.39 6.34
CA HIS A 43 -25.68 12.70 6.95
C HIS A 43 -26.15 12.71 8.41
N ARG A 44 -27.33 12.13 8.67
CA ARG A 44 -27.90 12.06 10.02
C ARG A 44 -27.00 11.30 10.99
N GLN A 45 -26.39 10.19 10.58
CA GLN A 45 -25.51 9.40 11.45
C GLN A 45 -24.21 10.14 11.77
N ILE A 46 -23.63 10.84 10.79
CA ILE A 46 -22.46 11.70 11.04
C ILE A 46 -22.81 12.83 11.99
N ALA A 47 -23.90 13.58 11.72
CA ALA A 47 -24.31 14.70 12.54
C ALA A 47 -24.62 14.30 13.99
N LEU A 48 -25.29 13.16 14.20
CA LEU A 48 -25.54 12.63 15.54
C LEU A 48 -24.25 12.30 16.29
N ALA A 49 -23.28 11.69 15.60
CA ALA A 49 -22.01 11.37 16.22
C ALA A 49 -21.19 12.62 16.59
N GLU A 50 -21.18 13.64 15.69
CA GLU A 50 -20.52 14.93 15.97
C GLU A 50 -21.20 15.65 17.17
N GLU A 51 -22.52 15.58 17.25
CA GLU A 51 -23.29 16.13 18.38
C GLU A 51 -22.97 15.39 19.70
N GLU A 52 -22.96 14.05 19.69
CA GLU A 52 -22.64 13.24 20.87
C GLU A 52 -21.20 13.39 21.35
N LEU A 53 -20.26 13.52 20.41
CA LEU A 53 -18.84 13.71 20.70
C LEU A 53 -18.51 15.18 21.06
N GLY A 54 -19.38 16.12 20.70
CA GLY A 54 -19.17 17.55 20.89
C GLY A 54 -18.04 18.13 20.04
N ILE A 55 -17.69 17.47 18.92
CA ILE A 55 -16.62 17.89 18.03
C ILE A 55 -16.94 17.52 16.57
N ASP A 56 -16.62 18.42 15.64
CA ASP A 56 -16.78 18.16 14.22
C ASP A 56 -15.71 17.17 13.74
N LEU A 57 -16.15 16.14 13.00
CA LEU A 57 -15.29 15.13 12.38
C LEU A 57 -14.97 15.47 10.92
N PHE A 58 -15.81 16.26 10.27
CA PHE A 58 -15.62 16.71 8.90
C PHE A 58 -15.70 18.24 8.79
N GLU A 59 -14.83 18.80 7.96
CA GLU A 59 -14.95 20.18 7.47
C GLU A 59 -15.49 20.20 6.03
N ARG A 60 -16.33 21.19 5.73
CA ARG A 60 -16.89 21.38 4.38
C ARG A 60 -15.97 22.25 3.55
N LEU A 61 -15.54 21.74 2.41
CA LEU A 61 -14.75 22.46 1.43
C LEU A 61 -15.54 22.64 0.13
N PRO A 62 -15.17 23.58 -0.75
CA PRO A 62 -15.83 23.77 -2.06
C PRO A 62 -15.88 22.48 -2.90
N ASN A 63 -14.92 21.57 -2.72
CA ASN A 63 -14.76 20.34 -3.50
C ASN A 63 -15.23 19.09 -2.73
N GLY A 64 -15.92 19.22 -1.60
CA GLY A 64 -16.42 18.09 -0.83
C GLY A 64 -16.11 18.17 0.67
N LEU A 65 -15.92 17.03 1.29
CA LEU A 65 -15.64 16.89 2.71
C LEU A 65 -14.18 16.49 2.95
N LYS A 66 -13.61 17.04 4.02
CA LYS A 66 -12.30 16.64 4.52
C LYS A 66 -12.40 16.30 6.00
N LEU A 67 -11.63 15.34 6.47
CA LEU A 67 -11.52 15.07 7.91
C LEU A 67 -10.89 16.25 8.64
N THR A 68 -11.43 16.57 9.81
CA THR A 68 -10.76 17.41 10.79
C THR A 68 -9.65 16.61 11.48
N LEU A 69 -8.82 17.23 12.32
CA LEU A 69 -7.84 16.50 13.13
C LEU A 69 -8.51 15.41 13.99
N ALA A 70 -9.65 15.72 14.60
CA ALA A 70 -10.44 14.75 15.37
C ALA A 70 -10.96 13.62 14.47
N GLY A 71 -11.41 13.95 13.25
CA GLY A 71 -11.82 12.97 12.26
C GLY A 71 -10.68 12.06 11.82
N GLU A 72 -9.46 12.59 11.61
CA GLU A 72 -8.29 11.78 11.26
C GLU A 72 -7.91 10.81 12.38
N MET A 73 -7.93 11.27 13.64
CA MET A 73 -7.69 10.42 14.80
C MET A 73 -8.72 9.29 14.88
N LEU A 74 -10.01 9.62 14.80
CA LEU A 74 -11.08 8.64 14.87
C LEU A 74 -11.02 7.66 13.70
N TYR A 75 -10.67 8.13 12.50
CA TYR A 75 -10.50 7.27 11.33
C TYR A 75 -9.42 6.21 11.53
N ALA A 76 -8.24 6.63 12.04
CA ALA A 76 -7.15 5.73 12.35
C ALA A 76 -7.54 4.69 13.42
N ASP A 77 -8.21 5.14 14.49
CA ASP A 77 -8.66 4.26 15.56
C ASP A 77 -9.70 3.26 15.11
N ILE A 78 -10.69 3.68 14.31
CA ILE A 78 -11.71 2.75 13.78
C ILE A 78 -11.06 1.68 12.90
N LEU A 79 -10.14 2.04 12.02
CA LEU A 79 -9.43 1.07 11.18
C LEU A 79 -8.63 0.07 12.03
N LYS A 80 -7.95 0.56 13.07
CA LYS A 80 -7.24 -0.29 14.03
C LYS A 80 -8.18 -1.26 14.74
N TRP A 81 -9.31 -0.78 15.26
CA TRP A 81 -10.31 -1.61 15.95
C TRP A 81 -10.93 -2.68 15.01
N GLN A 82 -11.21 -2.32 13.77
CA GLN A 82 -11.69 -3.29 12.78
C GLN A 82 -10.68 -4.41 12.56
N LYS A 83 -9.39 -4.09 12.46
CA LYS A 83 -8.32 -5.07 12.32
C LYS A 83 -8.18 -5.96 13.57
N GLU A 84 -8.21 -5.37 14.76
CA GLU A 84 -8.16 -6.11 16.03
C GLU A 84 -9.36 -7.05 16.19
N PHE A 85 -10.55 -6.62 15.79
CA PHE A 85 -11.74 -7.46 15.80
C PHE A 85 -11.64 -8.60 14.79
N GLN A 86 -11.13 -8.35 13.62
CA GLN A 86 -10.88 -9.40 12.61
C GLN A 86 -9.91 -10.47 13.13
N GLN A 87 -8.84 -10.05 13.83
CA GLN A 87 -7.93 -11.00 14.50
C GLN A 87 -8.64 -11.82 15.59
N THR A 88 -9.60 -11.21 16.28
CA THR A 88 -10.43 -11.93 17.27
C THR A 88 -11.31 -12.98 16.60
N CYS A 89 -11.90 -12.68 15.45
CA CYS A 89 -12.66 -13.63 14.67
C CYS A 89 -11.81 -14.82 14.20
N ILE A 90 -10.57 -14.56 13.76
CA ILE A 90 -9.61 -15.62 13.40
C ILE A 90 -9.36 -16.55 14.61
N ARG A 91 -9.18 -15.99 15.80
CA ARG A 91 -9.03 -16.78 17.04
C ARG A 91 -10.28 -17.59 17.37
N PHE A 92 -11.46 -17.10 17.06
CA PHE A 92 -12.69 -17.88 17.21
C PHE A 92 -12.73 -19.07 16.25
N ASP A 93 -12.31 -18.87 15.00
CA ASP A 93 -12.17 -19.94 14.01
C ASP A 93 -11.16 -21.01 14.47
N GLU A 94 -10.03 -20.58 15.05
CA GLU A 94 -9.02 -21.48 15.65
C GLU A 94 -9.60 -22.32 16.80
N ILE A 95 -10.39 -21.72 17.69
CA ILE A 95 -11.07 -22.42 18.80
C ILE A 95 -12.04 -23.49 18.25
N GLN A 96 -12.67 -23.22 17.10
CA GLN A 96 -13.54 -24.16 16.41
C GLN A 96 -12.79 -25.22 15.59
N GLY A 97 -11.45 -25.21 15.62
CA GLY A 97 -10.60 -26.11 14.83
C GLY A 97 -10.54 -25.73 13.34
N LEU A 98 -11.06 -24.58 12.97
CA LEU A 98 -11.00 -24.05 11.62
C LEU A 98 -9.68 -23.27 11.47
N LYS A 99 -8.66 -23.95 10.94
CA LYS A 99 -7.39 -23.27 10.58
C LYS A 99 -7.60 -22.51 9.28
N ARG A 100 -8.09 -21.29 9.35
CA ARG A 100 -8.31 -20.43 8.18
C ARG A 100 -7.73 -19.05 8.46
N GLY A 101 -7.08 -18.47 7.48
CA GLY A 101 -6.54 -17.12 7.54
C GLY A 101 -6.46 -16.50 6.17
N SER A 102 -6.41 -15.17 6.12
CA SER A 102 -6.12 -14.40 4.89
C SER A 102 -4.98 -13.45 5.21
N ILE A 103 -4.03 -13.37 4.32
CA ILE A 103 -2.90 -12.44 4.37
C ILE A 103 -3.00 -11.55 3.15
N GLU A 104 -3.17 -10.25 3.39
CA GLU A 104 -3.20 -9.22 2.37
C GLU A 104 -1.83 -8.55 2.30
N PHE A 105 -1.09 -8.70 1.20
CA PHE A 105 0.19 -8.03 1.10
C PHE A 105 0.45 -7.39 -0.26
N GLY A 106 1.27 -6.33 -0.22
CA GLY A 106 1.68 -5.59 -1.39
C GLY A 106 3.11 -5.90 -1.82
N LEU A 107 3.36 -5.88 -3.13
CA LEU A 107 4.71 -5.92 -3.66
C LEU A 107 4.82 -5.04 -4.92
N ILE A 108 6.02 -4.56 -5.16
CA ILE A 108 6.33 -3.87 -6.42
C ILE A 108 6.43 -4.86 -7.57
N SER A 109 6.18 -4.42 -8.81
CA SER A 109 6.18 -5.28 -9.99
C SER A 109 7.49 -6.06 -10.17
N ALA A 110 8.63 -5.46 -9.84
CA ALA A 110 9.95 -6.11 -9.93
C ALA A 110 10.08 -7.36 -9.02
N LEU A 111 9.25 -7.51 -8.01
CA LEU A 111 9.24 -8.64 -7.08
C LEU A 111 8.09 -9.63 -7.35
N SER A 112 7.26 -9.37 -8.37
CA SER A 112 6.12 -10.23 -8.71
C SER A 112 6.51 -11.56 -9.37
N GLU A 113 7.79 -11.75 -9.68
CA GLU A 113 8.35 -12.96 -10.25
C GLU A 113 9.47 -13.53 -9.37
N GLY A 114 9.90 -14.75 -9.64
CA GLY A 114 11.06 -15.36 -8.99
C GLY A 114 10.84 -15.73 -7.53
N PHE A 115 11.64 -15.18 -6.63
CA PHE A 115 11.72 -15.58 -5.22
C PHE A 115 10.39 -15.51 -4.46
N VAL A 116 9.62 -14.45 -4.65
CA VAL A 116 8.34 -14.27 -3.93
C VAL A 116 7.35 -15.37 -4.33
N MET A 117 7.25 -15.67 -5.62
CA MET A 117 6.35 -16.73 -6.10
C MET A 117 6.78 -18.12 -5.63
N GLN A 118 8.08 -18.39 -5.59
CA GLN A 118 8.61 -19.65 -5.03
C GLN A 118 8.31 -19.75 -3.53
N SER A 119 8.49 -18.67 -2.78
CA SER A 119 8.17 -18.62 -1.36
C SER A 119 6.67 -18.87 -1.11
N LEU A 120 5.79 -18.30 -1.92
CA LEU A 120 4.36 -18.53 -1.85
C LEU A 120 3.98 -19.98 -2.15
N GLN A 121 4.59 -20.60 -3.15
CA GLN A 121 4.36 -22.03 -3.43
C GLN A 121 4.72 -22.89 -2.23
N HIS A 122 5.85 -22.59 -1.57
CA HIS A 122 6.25 -23.29 -0.33
C HIS A 122 5.25 -23.05 0.81
N MET A 123 4.80 -21.81 0.99
CA MET A 123 3.80 -21.47 2.01
C MET A 123 2.46 -22.15 1.76
N TYR A 124 1.97 -22.22 0.53
CA TYR A 124 0.74 -22.94 0.18
C TYR A 124 0.86 -24.46 0.46
N ALA A 125 2.01 -25.04 0.20
CA ALA A 125 2.24 -26.45 0.51
C ALA A 125 2.22 -26.72 2.02
N GLN A 126 2.75 -25.80 2.81
CA GLN A 126 2.86 -25.93 4.26
C GLN A 126 1.58 -25.49 5.00
N TYR A 127 0.88 -24.50 4.48
CA TYR A 127 -0.30 -23.86 5.08
C TYR A 127 -1.47 -23.76 4.07
N PRO A 128 -2.04 -24.88 3.61
CA PRO A 128 -3.05 -24.89 2.54
C PRO A 128 -4.36 -24.19 2.90
N TRP A 129 -4.57 -23.86 4.17
CA TRP A 129 -5.75 -23.16 4.70
C TRP A 129 -5.59 -21.66 4.79
N ILE A 130 -4.41 -21.10 4.46
CA ILE A 130 -4.15 -19.66 4.42
C ILE A 130 -4.36 -19.17 2.99
N ASN A 131 -5.18 -18.13 2.85
CA ASN A 131 -5.33 -17.40 1.60
C ASN A 131 -4.34 -16.25 1.55
N PHE A 132 -3.58 -16.16 0.45
CA PHE A 132 -2.67 -15.04 0.19
C PHE A 132 -3.27 -14.17 -0.91
N ASN A 133 -3.55 -12.91 -0.59
CA ASN A 133 -4.03 -11.92 -1.54
C ASN A 133 -2.92 -10.92 -1.82
N ILE A 134 -2.50 -10.85 -3.07
CA ILE A 134 -1.35 -10.06 -3.49
C ILE A 134 -1.83 -8.82 -4.23
N ARG A 135 -1.30 -7.65 -3.86
CA ARG A 135 -1.48 -6.39 -4.58
C ARG A 135 -0.16 -5.95 -5.18
N VAL A 136 -0.12 -5.83 -6.50
CA VAL A 136 1.05 -5.26 -7.20
C VAL A 136 0.78 -3.78 -7.44
N ALA A 137 1.66 -2.92 -6.92
CA ALA A 137 1.55 -1.48 -7.04
C ALA A 137 2.91 -0.80 -6.78
N ASP A 138 2.97 0.52 -6.92
CA ASP A 138 4.15 1.31 -6.56
C ASP A 138 4.37 1.37 -5.05
N SER A 139 5.63 1.57 -4.62
CA SER A 139 6.03 1.60 -3.21
C SER A 139 5.20 2.56 -2.35
N GLU A 140 4.88 3.76 -2.85
CA GLU A 140 4.07 4.74 -2.11
C GLU A 140 2.60 4.31 -1.95
N VAL A 141 2.04 3.67 -2.98
CA VAL A 141 0.67 3.15 -2.93
C VAL A 141 0.58 2.00 -1.92
N ILE A 142 1.55 1.09 -1.93
CA ILE A 142 1.61 -0.02 -0.97
C ILE A 142 1.77 0.52 0.45
N ALA A 143 2.70 1.44 0.67
CA ALA A 143 2.92 2.07 1.98
C ALA A 143 1.65 2.70 2.52
N ARG A 144 0.91 3.44 1.70
CA ARG A 144 -0.38 4.04 2.08
C ARG A 144 -1.42 2.99 2.43
N LYS A 145 -1.52 1.91 1.65
CA LYS A 145 -2.45 0.81 1.92
C LYS A 145 -2.15 0.06 3.21
N ILE A 146 -0.88 -0.02 3.62
CA ILE A 146 -0.49 -0.56 4.93
C ILE A 146 -0.93 0.40 6.04
N ILE A 147 -0.71 1.71 5.91
CA ILE A 147 -1.17 2.73 6.85
C ILE A 147 -2.70 2.70 6.99
N ASP A 148 -3.41 2.57 5.86
CA ASP A 148 -4.87 2.45 5.81
C ASP A 148 -5.38 1.04 6.25
N THR A 149 -4.50 0.17 6.72
CA THR A 149 -4.78 -1.22 7.15
C THR A 149 -5.45 -2.10 6.09
N GLU A 150 -5.34 -1.73 4.82
CA GLU A 150 -5.81 -2.53 3.69
C GLU A 150 -4.84 -3.67 3.34
N LEU A 151 -3.58 -3.58 3.78
CA LEU A 151 -2.55 -4.60 3.65
C LEU A 151 -1.92 -4.88 5.02
N ASP A 152 -1.52 -6.11 5.23
CA ASP A 152 -0.82 -6.54 6.45
C ASP A 152 0.65 -6.16 6.42
N PHE A 153 1.30 -6.31 5.27
CA PHE A 153 2.69 -5.91 5.02
C PHE A 153 2.95 -5.63 3.54
N GLY A 154 4.14 -5.14 3.22
CA GLY A 154 4.55 -4.89 1.85
C GLY A 154 6.05 -5.09 1.62
N LEU A 155 6.39 -5.54 0.42
CA LEU A 155 7.75 -5.61 -0.11
C LEU A 155 7.93 -4.45 -1.09
N ILE A 156 8.63 -3.42 -0.64
CA ILE A 156 8.75 -2.15 -1.35
C ILE A 156 10.19 -1.67 -1.40
N LEU A 157 10.50 -0.79 -2.34
CA LEU A 157 11.81 -0.15 -2.44
C LEU A 157 11.78 1.22 -1.76
N ASN A 158 12.80 1.50 -0.93
CA ASN A 158 13.10 2.81 -0.36
C ASN A 158 11.87 3.58 0.16
N PRO A 159 11.14 3.00 1.12
CA PRO A 159 9.98 3.68 1.67
C PRO A 159 10.37 5.01 2.30
N LYS A 160 9.54 6.04 2.09
CA LYS A 160 9.64 7.26 2.89
C LYS A 160 9.35 6.94 4.35
N ALA A 161 10.16 7.47 5.25
CA ALA A 161 9.94 7.29 6.68
C ALA A 161 8.56 7.81 7.08
N HIS A 162 7.78 6.99 7.77
CA HIS A 162 6.46 7.35 8.27
C HIS A 162 6.27 6.73 9.66
N HIS A 163 5.74 7.50 10.61
CA HIS A 163 5.62 7.07 12.01
C HIS A 163 4.67 5.86 12.24
N GLN A 164 3.79 5.59 11.26
CA GLN A 164 2.86 4.45 11.30
C GLN A 164 3.40 3.22 10.52
N LEU A 165 4.60 3.29 9.97
CA LEU A 165 5.24 2.18 9.27
C LEU A 165 6.44 1.68 10.07
N GLU A 166 6.49 0.38 10.29
CA GLU A 166 7.63 -0.32 10.87
C GLU A 166 8.37 -1.09 9.79
N VAL A 167 9.69 -0.94 9.74
CA VAL A 167 10.54 -1.72 8.84
C VAL A 167 10.93 -3.02 9.55
N LEU A 168 10.29 -4.12 9.18
CA LEU A 168 10.53 -5.43 9.77
C LEU A 168 11.85 -6.04 9.30
N HIS A 169 12.22 -5.82 8.05
CA HIS A 169 13.46 -6.32 7.46
C HIS A 169 13.93 -5.37 6.36
N PHE A 170 15.24 -5.23 6.26
CA PHE A 170 15.88 -4.34 5.29
C PHE A 170 17.02 -5.06 4.57
N LEU A 171 17.07 -4.92 3.25
CA LEU A 171 18.13 -5.44 2.41
C LEU A 171 18.66 -4.32 1.49
N GLU A 172 19.94 -4.07 1.51
CA GLU A 172 20.59 -3.15 0.58
C GLU A 172 20.84 -3.85 -0.75
N LEU A 173 20.35 -3.22 -1.83
CA LEU A 173 20.56 -3.66 -3.20
C LEU A 173 21.36 -2.60 -3.94
N PRO A 174 22.61 -2.89 -4.34
CA PRO A 174 23.40 -1.95 -5.12
C PRO A 174 22.82 -1.76 -6.51
N LEU A 175 22.84 -0.53 -7.01
CA LEU A 175 22.59 -0.27 -8.43
C LEU A 175 23.78 -0.76 -9.26
N GLY A 176 23.44 -1.40 -10.39
CA GLY A 176 24.41 -1.88 -11.34
C GLY A 176 24.04 -1.52 -12.78
N PHE A 177 24.98 -1.65 -13.68
CA PHE A 177 24.74 -1.55 -15.10
C PHE A 177 24.30 -2.91 -15.66
N VAL A 178 23.28 -2.91 -16.51
CA VAL A 178 22.86 -4.07 -17.31
C VAL A 178 23.20 -3.78 -18.76
N MET A 179 23.91 -4.69 -19.41
CA MET A 179 24.36 -4.50 -20.78
C MET A 179 24.40 -5.83 -21.55
N SER A 180 24.55 -5.76 -22.88
CA SER A 180 24.77 -6.93 -23.70
C SER A 180 26.07 -7.64 -23.31
N LYS A 181 26.09 -8.98 -23.38
CA LYS A 181 27.30 -9.79 -23.22
C LYS A 181 28.41 -9.44 -24.23
N GLN A 182 28.05 -8.80 -25.33
CA GLN A 182 29.00 -8.38 -26.38
C GLN A 182 29.51 -6.95 -26.16
N HIS A 183 29.07 -6.28 -25.10
CA HIS A 183 29.51 -4.93 -24.80
C HIS A 183 30.99 -4.93 -24.37
N PRO A 184 31.81 -3.96 -24.77
CA PRO A 184 33.24 -3.91 -24.40
C PRO A 184 33.50 -3.96 -22.90
N LEU A 185 32.55 -3.42 -22.09
CA LEU A 185 32.63 -3.37 -20.64
C LEU A 185 32.03 -4.62 -19.97
N ALA A 186 31.50 -5.60 -20.71
CA ALA A 186 30.75 -6.73 -20.14
C ALA A 186 31.58 -7.64 -19.23
N GLU A 187 32.90 -7.71 -19.45
CA GLU A 187 33.84 -8.51 -18.65
C GLU A 187 34.62 -7.69 -17.62
N ALA A 188 34.33 -6.39 -17.48
CA ALA A 188 35.00 -5.53 -16.53
C ALA A 188 34.57 -5.85 -15.09
N GLU A 189 35.52 -6.06 -14.18
CA GLU A 189 35.21 -6.29 -12.76
C GLU A 189 34.52 -5.09 -12.08
N ARG A 190 34.79 -3.89 -12.56
CA ARG A 190 34.20 -2.63 -12.11
C ARG A 190 33.98 -1.72 -13.28
N ILE A 191 32.84 -1.03 -13.25
CA ILE A 191 32.46 -0.04 -14.26
C ILE A 191 32.17 1.26 -13.53
N TYR A 192 32.84 2.32 -13.95
CA TYR A 192 32.56 3.68 -13.48
C TYR A 192 31.64 4.41 -14.47
N PHE A 193 30.92 5.39 -14.00
CA PHE A 193 30.12 6.25 -14.89
C PHE A 193 30.93 6.88 -16.02
N SER A 194 32.19 7.23 -15.74
CA SER A 194 33.12 7.76 -16.74
C SER A 194 33.39 6.81 -17.90
N ASP A 195 33.29 5.52 -17.68
CA ASP A 195 33.59 4.49 -18.68
C ASP A 195 32.44 4.34 -19.68
N THR A 196 31.26 4.87 -19.35
CA THR A 196 30.02 4.78 -20.14
C THR A 196 29.63 6.09 -20.81
N LEU A 197 30.56 7.07 -20.91
CA LEU A 197 30.30 8.41 -21.45
C LEU A 197 29.77 8.39 -22.89
N ASP A 198 30.30 7.50 -23.71
CA ASP A 198 29.95 7.39 -25.13
C ASP A 198 28.78 6.43 -25.38
N ASP A 199 28.26 5.80 -24.33
CA ASP A 199 27.20 4.83 -24.42
C ASP A 199 25.80 5.47 -24.35
N ASN A 200 24.83 4.72 -24.88
CA ASN A 200 23.42 5.08 -24.74
C ASN A 200 22.88 4.54 -23.42
N HIS A 201 22.40 5.41 -22.55
CA HIS A 201 21.82 5.02 -21.28
C HIS A 201 20.31 4.84 -21.40
N PHE A 202 19.83 3.66 -21.01
CA PHE A 202 18.41 3.37 -20.79
C PHE A 202 18.16 3.45 -19.29
N ILE A 203 17.29 4.34 -18.88
CA ILE A 203 16.96 4.54 -17.48
C ILE A 203 15.46 4.41 -17.25
N ALA A 204 15.07 4.11 -16.03
CA ALA A 204 13.69 4.13 -15.64
C ALA A 204 13.10 5.54 -15.76
N ALA A 205 11.88 5.66 -16.31
CA ALA A 205 11.14 6.91 -16.38
C ALA A 205 10.50 7.29 -15.04
N GLU A 206 10.08 8.53 -14.90
CA GLU A 206 9.19 8.93 -13.81
C GLU A 206 7.84 8.18 -13.88
N PRO A 207 7.20 7.83 -12.76
CA PRO A 207 7.53 8.19 -11.37
C PRO A 207 8.36 7.12 -10.62
N LEU A 208 9.12 6.29 -11.29
CA LEU A 208 9.85 5.21 -10.64
C LEU A 208 10.99 5.77 -9.78
N ILE A 209 11.06 5.33 -8.52
CA ILE A 209 12.02 5.81 -7.53
C ILE A 209 13.48 5.66 -7.98
N ILE A 210 13.76 4.64 -8.80
CA ILE A 210 15.09 4.41 -9.37
C ILE A 210 15.53 5.54 -10.32
N HIS A 211 14.56 6.23 -10.96
CA HIS A 211 14.83 7.41 -11.77
C HIS A 211 15.54 8.48 -10.95
N ASP A 212 15.00 8.82 -9.79
CA ASP A 212 15.56 9.86 -8.92
C ASP A 212 16.98 9.52 -8.45
N TYR A 213 17.25 8.25 -8.15
CA TYR A 213 18.59 7.79 -7.80
C TYR A 213 19.58 7.96 -8.94
N VAL A 214 19.21 7.56 -10.15
CA VAL A 214 20.08 7.69 -11.34
C VAL A 214 20.31 9.16 -11.66
N GLN A 215 19.29 10.03 -11.57
CA GLN A 215 19.43 11.47 -11.76
C GLN A 215 20.34 12.11 -10.70
N ALA A 216 20.22 11.70 -9.43
CA ALA A 216 21.10 12.17 -8.37
C ALA A 216 22.56 11.75 -8.61
N MET A 217 22.79 10.54 -9.09
CA MET A 217 24.11 10.05 -9.46
C MET A 217 24.69 10.85 -10.64
N TYR A 218 23.92 11.12 -11.67
CA TYR A 218 24.35 11.98 -12.78
C TYR A 218 24.77 13.36 -12.29
N LYS A 219 23.97 13.98 -11.44
CA LYS A 219 24.28 15.30 -10.85
C LYS A 219 25.55 15.25 -9.99
N HIS A 220 25.67 14.23 -9.13
CA HIS A 220 26.82 14.08 -8.22
C HIS A 220 28.12 13.94 -8.98
N HIS A 221 28.13 13.11 -10.01
CA HIS A 221 29.32 12.86 -10.84
C HIS A 221 29.51 13.86 -11.97
N LYS A 222 28.63 14.89 -12.09
CA LYS A 222 28.60 15.86 -13.21
C LYS A 222 28.60 15.16 -14.57
N PHE A 223 27.86 14.05 -14.64
CA PHE A 223 27.82 13.16 -15.78
C PHE A 223 26.67 13.54 -16.71
N ILE A 224 26.92 13.58 -18.01
CA ILE A 224 25.93 13.76 -19.06
C ILE A 224 26.12 12.65 -20.08
N PRO A 225 25.23 11.66 -20.15
CA PRO A 225 25.35 10.58 -21.13
C PRO A 225 25.21 11.10 -22.57
N ALA A 226 25.89 10.48 -23.51
CA ALA A 226 25.82 10.85 -24.92
C ALA A 226 24.38 10.79 -25.46
N ARG A 227 23.62 9.77 -25.03
CA ARG A 227 22.18 9.64 -25.28
C ARG A 227 21.50 9.06 -24.05
N LYS A 228 20.28 9.51 -23.82
CA LYS A 228 19.43 9.07 -22.72
C LYS A 228 18.09 8.64 -23.28
N THR A 229 17.64 7.43 -22.95
CA THR A 229 16.31 6.91 -23.27
C THR A 229 15.63 6.53 -21.96
N GLU A 230 14.40 7.00 -21.76
CA GLU A 230 13.59 6.68 -20.58
C GLU A 230 12.52 5.66 -20.98
N SER A 231 12.31 4.66 -20.11
CA SER A 231 11.31 3.61 -20.31
C SER A 231 10.69 3.22 -18.97
N ASN A 232 9.41 2.89 -19.03
CA ASN A 232 8.64 2.36 -17.89
C ASN A 232 8.85 0.87 -17.77
#